data_c5dafb294ffe74551209613ecb814248
#
_entry.id   c5dafb294ffe74551209613ecb814248
#
_cell.length_a   1.000
_cell.length_b   1.000
_cell.length_c   1.000
_cell.angle_alpha   90.00
_cell.angle_beta   90.00
_cell.angle_gamma   90.00
#
_symmetry.space_group_name_H-M   'P 1'
#
loop_
_entity.id
_entity.type
_entity.pdbx_description
1 polymer ?
#
loop_
_entity_poly.entity_id
_entity_poly.type
_entity_poly.pdbx_seq_one_letter_code
_entity_poly.pdbx_strand_id
1 'polypeptide(L)'
;RNVMTDEIARKRVEIAIVTFNSEVEVISDFVPIERMPTPEIRATGNTDMAGGINKAIELVKQRTREYQCLGTSFHKPWIFMITDGVSNSPIDEMLQATRNIHFEHKQGCGLKFWVLGVADYDVDGMYQLTDEVVELQNEDFTAVFDWLSESMVSVSKTSIFEDAGLKYDDMPDGVIKKEEY
;
A
#
# COMPACT_ATOMS: atom_id res chain seq x y z
N ARG A 1 2.46 -1.05 -18.82
CA ARG A 1 3.72 -1.84 -18.98
C ARG A 1 3.98 -2.52 -17.64
N ASN A 2 3.83 -3.84 -17.62
CA ASN A 2 3.90 -4.63 -16.39
C ASN A 2 5.30 -4.57 -15.75
N VAL A 3 5.37 -4.42 -14.42
CA VAL A 3 6.62 -4.33 -13.65
C VAL A 3 7.53 -5.54 -13.87
N MET A 4 6.98 -6.74 -14.10
CA MET A 4 7.72 -7.97 -14.36
C MET A 4 8.42 -7.97 -15.72
N THR A 5 7.93 -7.22 -16.71
CA THR A 5 8.50 -7.13 -18.06
C THR A 5 9.49 -5.97 -18.21
N ASP A 6 9.56 -5.08 -17.23
CA ASP A 6 10.51 -3.97 -17.23
C ASP A 6 11.80 -4.36 -16.50
N GLU A 7 12.93 -4.35 -17.20
CA GLU A 7 14.22 -4.83 -16.66
C GLU A 7 14.74 -4.02 -15.47
N ILE A 8 14.36 -2.74 -15.37
CA ILE A 8 14.77 -1.85 -14.29
C ILE A 8 13.83 -2.08 -13.10
N ALA A 9 12.53 -1.98 -13.31
CA ALA A 9 11.54 -2.06 -12.27
C ALA A 9 11.58 -3.41 -11.54
N ARG A 10 11.64 -4.53 -12.26
CA ARG A 10 11.66 -5.88 -11.65
C ARG A 10 12.81 -6.13 -10.67
N LYS A 11 13.92 -5.35 -10.80
CA LYS A 11 15.08 -5.44 -9.91
C LYS A 11 15.07 -4.42 -8.79
N ARG A 12 14.29 -3.33 -8.95
CA ARG A 12 14.25 -2.21 -8.01
C ARG A 12 13.02 -2.22 -7.12
N VAL A 13 11.94 -2.85 -7.59
CA VAL A 13 10.69 -2.95 -6.83
C VAL A 13 10.76 -4.15 -5.91
N GLU A 14 10.62 -3.91 -4.63
CA GLU A 14 10.44 -4.93 -3.60
C GLU A 14 9.03 -4.83 -3.03
N ILE A 15 8.44 -5.98 -2.71
CA ILE A 15 7.07 -6.08 -2.20
C ILE A 15 7.08 -6.94 -0.94
N ALA A 16 6.34 -6.49 0.08
CA ALA A 16 5.91 -7.29 1.20
C ALA A 16 4.38 -7.43 1.17
N ILE A 17 3.85 -8.51 1.70
CA ILE A 17 2.41 -8.77 1.76
C ILE A 17 2.01 -9.06 3.20
N VAL A 18 1.06 -8.27 3.70
CA VAL A 18 0.45 -8.43 5.02
C VAL A 18 -1.04 -8.66 4.84
N THR A 19 -1.58 -9.68 5.45
CA THR A 19 -3.02 -9.90 5.58
C THR A 19 -3.48 -9.54 6.98
N PHE A 20 -4.68 -8.99 7.07
CA PHE A 20 -5.29 -8.56 8.33
C PHE A 20 -6.76 -9.02 8.37
N ASN A 21 -6.95 -10.15 8.99
CA ASN A 21 -8.28 -10.68 9.33
C ASN A 21 -8.42 -10.68 10.88
N SER A 22 -8.88 -11.76 11.50
CA SER A 22 -8.84 -11.89 12.96
C SER A 22 -7.42 -11.96 13.52
N GLU A 23 -6.42 -12.24 12.68
CA GLU A 23 -4.99 -12.25 12.98
C GLU A 23 -4.25 -11.50 11.88
N VAL A 24 -3.17 -10.83 12.26
CA VAL A 24 -2.29 -10.14 11.31
C VAL A 24 -1.15 -11.08 10.94
N GLU A 25 -1.01 -11.37 9.66
CA GLU A 25 0.00 -12.30 9.15
C GLU A 25 0.86 -11.65 8.07
N VAL A 26 2.19 -11.81 8.17
CA VAL A 26 3.13 -11.47 7.11
C VAL A 26 3.25 -12.65 6.16
N ILE A 27 2.54 -12.60 5.05
CA ILE A 27 2.57 -13.65 4.02
C ILE A 27 3.93 -13.67 3.32
N SER A 28 4.50 -12.48 3.07
CA SER A 28 5.84 -12.33 2.53
C SER A 28 6.47 -11.05 3.06
N ASP A 29 7.70 -11.14 3.55
CA ASP A 29 8.53 -9.98 3.83
C ASP A 29 9.05 -9.37 2.51
N PHE A 30 9.73 -8.24 2.55
CA PHE A 30 10.26 -7.57 1.37
C PHE A 30 11.19 -8.46 0.56
N VAL A 31 10.76 -8.77 -0.65
CA VAL A 31 11.55 -9.47 -1.66
C VAL A 31 11.45 -8.74 -3.00
N PRO A 32 12.49 -8.80 -3.85
CA PRO A 32 12.37 -8.33 -5.21
C PRO A 32 11.17 -8.97 -5.91
N ILE A 33 10.39 -8.17 -6.64
CA ILE A 33 9.15 -8.65 -7.26
C ILE A 33 9.37 -9.85 -8.18
N GLU A 34 10.53 -9.97 -8.81
CA GLU A 34 10.90 -11.11 -9.64
C GLU A 34 11.04 -12.44 -8.86
N ARG A 35 11.14 -12.36 -7.54
CA ARG A 35 11.25 -13.50 -6.62
C ARG A 35 10.02 -13.71 -5.76
N MET A 36 9.01 -12.84 -5.91
CA MET A 36 7.77 -12.93 -5.13
C MET A 36 7.07 -14.25 -5.46
N PRO A 37 6.85 -15.15 -4.48
CA PRO A 37 6.01 -16.31 -4.68
C PRO A 37 4.56 -15.87 -4.89
N THR A 38 3.77 -16.67 -5.62
CA THR A 38 2.33 -16.42 -5.70
C THR A 38 1.72 -16.60 -4.30
N PRO A 39 1.16 -15.54 -3.68
CA PRO A 39 0.62 -15.63 -2.34
C PRO A 39 -0.70 -16.42 -2.35
N GLU A 40 -0.89 -17.28 -1.37
CA GLU A 40 -2.21 -17.83 -1.04
C GLU A 40 -2.88 -16.90 -0.02
N ILE A 41 -3.82 -16.09 -0.47
CA ILE A 41 -4.58 -15.17 0.40
C ILE A 41 -5.96 -15.76 0.66
N ARG A 42 -6.37 -15.79 1.94
CA ARG A 42 -7.69 -16.25 2.36
C ARG A 42 -8.37 -15.16 3.17
N ALA A 43 -9.54 -14.74 2.70
CA ALA A 43 -10.39 -13.81 3.44
C ALA A 43 -11.24 -14.60 4.44
N THR A 44 -10.99 -14.44 5.75
CA THR A 44 -11.73 -15.13 6.82
C THR A 44 -11.73 -14.30 8.09
N GLY A 45 -12.84 -14.35 8.85
CA GLY A 45 -12.92 -13.76 10.20
C GLY A 45 -13.20 -12.26 10.23
N ASN A 46 -12.72 -11.60 11.28
CA ASN A 46 -12.88 -10.16 11.51
C ASN A 46 -11.79 -9.37 10.77
N THR A 47 -11.84 -8.03 10.87
CA THR A 47 -10.92 -7.11 10.19
C THR A 47 -10.10 -6.33 11.22
N ASP A 48 -8.93 -6.87 11.63
CA ASP A 48 -7.96 -6.13 12.46
C ASP A 48 -7.13 -5.17 11.60
N MET A 49 -7.79 -4.09 11.17
CA MET A 49 -7.20 -3.09 10.28
C MET A 49 -6.04 -2.35 10.95
N ALA A 50 -6.20 -1.95 12.21
CA ALA A 50 -5.17 -1.23 12.95
C ALA A 50 -3.89 -2.06 13.10
N GLY A 51 -4.04 -3.34 13.43
CA GLY A 51 -2.92 -4.27 13.50
C GLY A 51 -2.23 -4.44 12.15
N GLY A 52 -3.00 -4.60 11.07
CA GLY A 52 -2.48 -4.71 9.70
C GLY A 52 -1.68 -3.47 9.28
N ILE A 53 -2.23 -2.28 9.50
CA ILE A 53 -1.55 -1.00 9.21
C ILE A 53 -0.24 -0.89 10.00
N ASN A 54 -0.29 -1.13 11.31
CA ASN A 54 0.91 -1.01 12.16
C ASN A 54 1.98 -2.02 11.76
N LYS A 55 1.60 -3.24 11.40
CA LYS A 55 2.54 -4.26 10.92
C LYS A 55 3.17 -3.87 9.58
N ALA A 56 2.41 -3.34 8.64
CA ALA A 56 2.94 -2.85 7.37
C ALA A 56 3.94 -1.69 7.59
N ILE A 57 3.61 -0.74 8.48
CA ILE A 57 4.51 0.36 8.85
C ILE A 57 5.80 -0.18 9.50
N GLU A 58 5.70 -1.18 10.38
CA GLU A 58 6.87 -1.81 11.01
C GLU A 58 7.83 -2.39 9.96
N LEU A 59 7.31 -3.17 9.00
CA LEU A 59 8.11 -3.76 7.91
C LEU A 59 8.78 -2.68 7.06
N VAL A 60 8.04 -1.64 6.66
CA VAL A 60 8.59 -0.51 5.91
C VAL A 60 9.73 0.17 6.68
N LYS A 61 9.54 0.43 7.97
CA LYS A 61 10.58 1.06 8.82
C LYS A 61 11.81 0.17 8.97
N GLN A 62 11.63 -1.12 9.13
CA GLN A 62 12.74 -2.06 9.19
C GLN A 62 13.51 -2.02 7.86
N ARG A 63 12.83 -2.14 6.73
CA ARG A 63 13.48 -2.17 5.41
C ARG A 63 14.18 -0.85 5.07
N THR A 64 13.58 0.28 5.36
CA THR A 64 14.21 1.59 5.12
C THR A 64 15.44 1.81 6.00
N ARG A 65 15.44 1.34 7.24
CA ARG A 65 16.63 1.36 8.12
C ARG A 65 17.77 0.49 7.56
N GLU A 66 17.46 -0.69 7.03
CA GLU A 66 18.46 -1.55 6.39
C GLU A 66 19.13 -0.82 5.22
N TYR A 67 18.37 -0.16 4.36
CA TYR A 67 18.92 0.64 3.27
C TYR A 67 19.78 1.80 3.77
N GLN A 68 19.33 2.52 4.79
CA GLN A 68 20.10 3.61 5.39
C GLN A 68 21.43 3.10 5.96
N CYS A 69 21.43 1.98 6.70
CA CYS A 69 22.64 1.37 7.23
C CYS A 69 23.62 0.93 6.14
N LEU A 70 23.11 0.52 4.98
CA LEU A 70 23.92 0.12 3.83
C LEU A 70 24.34 1.30 2.92
N GLY A 71 23.89 2.51 3.23
CA GLY A 71 24.12 3.68 2.39
C GLY A 71 23.39 3.59 1.03
N THR A 72 22.34 2.77 0.94
CA THR A 72 21.56 2.57 -0.27
C THR A 72 20.43 3.59 -0.34
N SER A 73 20.35 4.30 -1.44
CA SER A 73 19.26 5.23 -1.71
C SER A 73 17.98 4.47 -2.09
N PHE A 74 16.82 4.97 -1.67
CA PHE A 74 15.53 4.38 -1.97
C PHE A 74 14.47 5.46 -2.23
N HIS A 75 13.43 5.12 -2.99
CA HIS A 75 12.26 5.97 -3.16
C HIS A 75 11.39 5.97 -1.90
N LYS A 76 10.53 6.97 -1.75
CA LYS A 76 9.52 6.98 -0.68
C LYS A 76 8.75 5.67 -0.70
N PRO A 77 8.66 4.97 0.45
CA PRO A 77 7.96 3.68 0.49
C PRO A 77 6.45 3.86 0.36
N TRP A 78 5.80 2.82 -0.14
CA TRP A 78 4.36 2.79 -0.37
C TRP A 78 3.70 1.71 0.48
N ILE A 79 2.53 2.03 1.04
CA ILE A 79 1.55 1.06 1.51
C ILE A 79 0.28 1.24 0.68
N PHE A 80 -0.18 0.16 0.08
CA PHE A 80 -1.43 0.09 -0.66
C PHE A 80 -2.34 -0.90 0.04
N MET A 81 -3.33 -0.38 0.76
CA MET A 81 -4.30 -1.18 1.52
C MET A 81 -5.54 -1.45 0.68
N ILE A 82 -6.01 -2.68 0.68
CA ILE A 82 -7.26 -3.09 0.04
C ILE A 82 -8.21 -3.55 1.13
N THR A 83 -9.43 -3.03 1.14
CA THR A 83 -10.46 -3.40 2.11
C THR A 83 -11.85 -3.36 1.50
N ASP A 84 -12.71 -4.31 1.92
CA ASP A 84 -14.12 -4.44 1.55
C ASP A 84 -15.05 -4.20 2.74
N GLY A 85 -14.53 -3.75 3.88
CA GLY A 85 -15.33 -3.68 5.10
C GLY A 85 -14.96 -2.62 6.09
N VAL A 86 -15.67 -2.67 7.20
CA VAL A 86 -15.47 -1.83 8.36
C VAL A 86 -14.44 -2.47 9.28
N SER A 87 -13.56 -1.64 9.87
CA SER A 87 -12.61 -2.10 10.87
C SER A 87 -13.30 -2.65 12.12
N ASN A 88 -12.85 -3.81 12.59
CA ASN A 88 -13.23 -4.33 13.90
C ASN A 88 -12.22 -3.97 15.01
N SER A 89 -11.16 -3.24 14.66
CA SER A 89 -10.17 -2.78 15.64
C SER A 89 -10.81 -1.76 16.61
N PRO A 90 -10.37 -1.72 17.87
CA PRO A 90 -10.77 -0.68 18.83
C PRO A 90 -10.47 0.72 18.29
N ILE A 91 -11.31 1.70 18.63
CA ILE A 91 -11.19 3.08 18.14
C ILE A 91 -9.84 3.71 18.50
N ASP A 92 -9.34 3.47 19.69
CA ASP A 92 -8.05 3.97 20.16
C ASP A 92 -6.86 3.37 19.36
N GLU A 93 -6.95 2.12 18.95
CA GLU A 93 -5.96 1.48 18.07
C GLU A 93 -6.02 2.05 16.66
N MET A 94 -7.21 2.28 16.09
CA MET A 94 -7.37 2.95 14.80
C MET A 94 -6.81 4.37 14.82
N LEU A 95 -7.10 5.16 15.87
CA LEU A 95 -6.53 6.48 16.06
C LEU A 95 -5.00 6.46 16.18
N GLN A 96 -4.44 5.42 16.80
CA GLN A 96 -2.99 5.24 16.87
C GLN A 96 -2.41 4.90 15.49
N ALA A 97 -3.03 4.01 14.73
CA ALA A 97 -2.62 3.67 13.37
C ALA A 97 -2.64 4.91 12.45
N THR A 98 -3.69 5.72 12.52
CA THR A 98 -3.79 7.00 11.81
C THR A 98 -2.63 7.93 12.16
N ARG A 99 -2.33 8.13 13.46
CA ARG A 99 -1.19 8.94 13.90
C ARG A 99 0.14 8.42 13.37
N ASN A 100 0.31 7.09 13.32
CA ASN A 100 1.51 6.45 12.80
C ASN A 100 1.68 6.68 11.30
N ILE A 101 0.61 6.57 10.50
CA ILE A 101 0.63 6.91 9.07
C ILE A 101 1.09 8.37 8.87
N HIS A 102 0.45 9.31 9.56
CA HIS A 102 0.76 10.74 9.43
C HIS A 102 2.18 11.08 9.90
N PHE A 103 2.64 10.44 10.96
CA PHE A 103 4.02 10.60 11.43
C PHE A 103 5.03 10.12 10.40
N GLU A 104 4.86 8.90 9.88
CA GLU A 104 5.80 8.33 8.89
C GLU A 104 5.77 9.08 7.57
N HIS A 105 4.61 9.64 7.19
CA HIS A 105 4.49 10.51 6.02
C HIS A 105 5.28 11.81 6.17
N LYS A 106 5.12 12.53 7.30
CA LYS A 106 5.64 13.88 7.50
C LYS A 106 7.03 13.95 8.12
N GLN A 107 7.35 13.04 9.03
CA GLN A 107 8.55 13.09 9.89
C GLN A 107 9.38 11.82 9.87
N GLY A 108 8.84 10.74 9.33
CA GLY A 108 9.51 9.44 9.20
C GLY A 108 10.18 9.23 7.85
N CYS A 109 9.90 8.10 7.22
CA CYS A 109 10.51 7.70 5.94
C CYS A 109 9.85 8.32 4.69
N GLY A 110 8.88 9.22 4.87
CA GLY A 110 8.11 9.80 3.76
C GLY A 110 7.09 8.83 3.19
N LEU A 111 6.58 7.92 4.02
CA LEU A 111 5.59 6.90 3.65
C LEU A 111 4.42 7.51 2.87
N LYS A 112 4.07 6.88 1.75
CA LYS A 112 2.81 7.13 1.03
C LYS A 112 1.82 6.01 1.33
N PHE A 113 0.60 6.38 1.66
CA PHE A 113 -0.45 5.46 2.08
C PHE A 113 -1.69 5.65 1.23
N TRP A 114 -2.11 4.60 0.53
CA TRP A 114 -3.33 4.56 -0.27
C TRP A 114 -4.30 3.52 0.23
N VAL A 115 -5.56 3.79 0.07
CA VAL A 115 -6.64 2.85 0.32
C VAL A 115 -7.41 2.58 -0.96
N LEU A 116 -7.58 1.31 -1.30
CA LEU A 116 -8.55 0.83 -2.28
C LEU A 116 -9.76 0.28 -1.53
N GLY A 117 -10.87 0.99 -1.57
CA GLY A 117 -12.15 0.52 -1.08
C GLY A 117 -12.86 -0.32 -2.13
N VAL A 118 -13.41 -1.44 -1.71
CA VAL A 118 -14.16 -2.37 -2.56
C VAL A 118 -15.53 -2.62 -1.92
N ALA A 119 -16.57 -2.71 -2.72
CA ALA A 119 -17.94 -2.93 -2.24
C ALA A 119 -18.40 -1.88 -1.19
N ASP A 120 -18.99 -2.31 -0.09
CA ASP A 120 -19.60 -1.44 0.94
C ASP A 120 -18.60 -1.07 2.06
N TYR A 121 -17.37 -0.65 1.69
CA TYR A 121 -16.36 -0.25 2.67
C TYR A 121 -16.73 1.04 3.43
N ASP A 122 -16.12 1.25 4.60
CA ASP A 122 -16.33 2.44 5.43
C ASP A 122 -15.57 3.65 4.86
N VAL A 123 -16.23 4.43 4.01
CA VAL A 123 -15.66 5.61 3.35
C VAL A 123 -15.12 6.63 4.35
N ASP A 124 -15.93 6.99 5.35
CA ASP A 124 -15.56 8.01 6.36
C ASP A 124 -14.38 7.55 7.22
N GLY A 125 -14.37 6.27 7.60
CA GLY A 125 -13.24 5.67 8.32
C GLY A 125 -11.96 5.68 7.51
N MET A 126 -12.02 5.46 6.19
CA MET A 126 -10.84 5.50 5.32
C MET A 126 -10.27 6.91 5.18
N TYR A 127 -11.11 7.94 5.08
CA TYR A 127 -10.63 9.34 5.04
C TYR A 127 -9.95 9.79 6.33
N GLN A 128 -10.22 9.16 7.46
CA GLN A 128 -9.46 9.41 8.69
C GLN A 128 -8.01 8.92 8.59
N LEU A 129 -7.75 7.93 7.73
CA LEU A 129 -6.40 7.38 7.53
C LEU A 129 -5.59 8.19 6.53
N THR A 130 -6.21 8.58 5.41
CA THR A 130 -5.53 9.25 4.29
C THR A 130 -6.52 9.94 3.36
N ASP A 131 -6.08 11.02 2.71
CA ASP A 131 -6.82 11.68 1.63
C ASP A 131 -6.71 10.91 0.29
N GLU A 132 -5.90 9.86 0.26
CA GLU A 132 -5.60 9.07 -0.93
C GLU A 132 -6.48 7.80 -0.97
N VAL A 133 -7.79 8.00 -1.08
CA VAL A 133 -8.78 6.92 -1.16
C VAL A 133 -9.25 6.75 -2.60
N VAL A 134 -9.14 5.55 -3.13
CA VAL A 134 -9.69 5.13 -4.42
C VAL A 134 -10.71 4.02 -4.21
N GLU A 135 -11.74 3.97 -5.06
CA GLU A 135 -12.81 2.97 -5.00
C GLU A 135 -12.82 2.14 -6.27
N LEU A 136 -12.93 0.83 -6.11
CA LEU A 136 -13.14 -0.10 -7.22
C LEU A 136 -14.63 -0.41 -7.36
N GLN A 137 -15.23 -0.02 -8.50
CA GLN A 137 -16.67 -0.17 -8.74
C GLN A 137 -17.06 -1.44 -9.51
N ASN A 138 -16.12 -2.07 -10.22
CA ASN A 138 -16.40 -3.14 -11.18
C ASN A 138 -15.71 -4.47 -10.89
N GLU A 139 -15.09 -4.62 -9.71
CA GLU A 139 -14.34 -5.82 -9.29
C GLU A 139 -13.21 -6.24 -10.25
N ASP A 140 -12.76 -5.36 -11.16
CA ASP A 140 -11.63 -5.63 -12.04
C ASP A 140 -10.29 -5.38 -11.32
N PHE A 141 -9.94 -6.29 -10.43
CA PHE A 141 -8.64 -6.24 -9.73
C PHE A 141 -7.46 -6.34 -10.69
N THR A 142 -7.62 -6.97 -11.86
CA THR A 142 -6.53 -7.07 -12.84
C THR A 142 -6.16 -5.69 -13.34
N ALA A 143 -7.14 -4.86 -13.70
CA ALA A 143 -6.90 -3.48 -14.12
C ALA A 143 -6.24 -2.64 -13.02
N VAL A 144 -6.66 -2.82 -11.75
CA VAL A 144 -6.03 -2.15 -10.59
C VAL A 144 -4.55 -2.52 -10.46
N PHE A 145 -4.24 -3.82 -10.50
CA PHE A 145 -2.85 -4.27 -10.36
C PHE A 145 -1.97 -3.91 -11.55
N ASP A 146 -2.54 -3.85 -12.76
CA ASP A 146 -1.82 -3.35 -13.93
C ASP A 146 -1.50 -1.85 -13.79
N TRP A 147 -2.46 -1.04 -13.37
CA TRP A 147 -2.25 0.38 -13.08
C TRP A 147 -1.22 0.62 -11.97
N LEU A 148 -1.31 -0.12 -10.86
CA LEU A 148 -0.32 -0.07 -9.79
C LEU A 148 1.08 -0.45 -10.30
N SER A 149 1.15 -1.49 -11.12
CA SER A 149 2.37 -1.96 -11.75
C SER A 149 3.01 -0.90 -12.67
N GLU A 150 2.21 -0.23 -13.49
CA GLU A 150 2.68 0.87 -14.37
C GLU A 150 3.16 2.08 -13.56
N SER A 151 2.47 2.40 -12.47
CA SER A 151 2.90 3.45 -11.54
C SER A 151 4.26 3.12 -10.91
N MET A 152 4.47 1.88 -10.44
CA MET A 152 5.75 1.42 -9.91
C MET A 152 6.87 1.47 -10.97
N VAL A 153 6.60 1.07 -12.21
CA VAL A 153 7.56 1.18 -13.34
C VAL A 153 7.96 2.63 -13.55
N SER A 154 6.99 3.54 -13.55
CA SER A 154 7.26 4.98 -13.71
C SER A 154 8.19 5.49 -12.62
N VAL A 155 7.81 5.26 -11.35
CA VAL A 155 8.58 5.73 -10.19
C VAL A 155 9.99 5.12 -10.16
N SER A 156 10.14 3.84 -10.51
CA SER A 156 11.46 3.19 -10.54
C SER A 156 12.47 3.86 -11.46
N LYS A 157 12.03 4.71 -12.36
CA LYS A 157 12.83 5.44 -13.35
C LYS A 157 13.05 6.92 -13.00
N THR A 158 12.33 7.44 -12.01
CA THR A 158 12.50 8.82 -11.56
C THR A 158 13.68 8.96 -10.60
N SER A 159 14.02 10.20 -10.28
CA SER A 159 14.96 10.48 -9.20
C SER A 159 14.33 10.17 -7.84
N ILE A 160 15.13 9.67 -6.89
CA ILE A 160 14.68 9.44 -5.50
C ILE A 160 14.23 10.74 -4.79
N PHE A 161 14.60 11.90 -5.33
CA PHE A 161 14.21 13.22 -4.82
C PHE A 161 12.87 13.70 -5.38
N GLU A 162 12.33 13.03 -6.40
CA GLU A 162 11.02 13.34 -6.94
C GLU A 162 9.91 12.77 -6.06
N ASP A 163 8.86 13.55 -5.88
CA ASP A 163 7.68 13.11 -5.15
C ASP A 163 6.71 12.37 -6.09
N ALA A 164 7.15 11.21 -6.57
CA ALA A 164 6.38 10.38 -7.46
C ALA A 164 5.44 9.42 -6.69
N GLY A 165 4.29 9.11 -7.26
CA GLY A 165 3.26 8.28 -6.67
C GLY A 165 2.41 7.55 -7.72
N LEU A 166 1.18 7.19 -7.37
CA LEU A 166 0.23 6.61 -8.30
C LEU A 166 -0.10 7.59 -9.42
N LYS A 167 -0.27 7.06 -10.62
CA LYS A 167 -0.65 7.83 -11.80
C LYS A 167 -2.16 7.98 -11.90
N TYR A 168 -2.71 9.01 -11.30
CA TYR A 168 -4.14 9.25 -11.32
C TYR A 168 -4.70 9.54 -12.71
N ASP A 169 -3.90 10.14 -13.60
CA ASP A 169 -4.31 10.40 -14.99
C ASP A 169 -4.51 9.12 -15.81
N ASP A 170 -3.91 8.02 -15.39
CA ASP A 170 -3.95 6.71 -16.04
C ASP A 170 -4.82 5.70 -15.26
N MET A 171 -5.75 6.15 -14.40
CA MET A 171 -6.65 5.25 -13.66
C MET A 171 -7.51 4.43 -14.62
N PRO A 172 -7.66 3.12 -14.39
CA PRO A 172 -8.48 2.28 -15.22
C PRO A 172 -9.98 2.58 -15.04
N ASP A 173 -10.79 2.20 -16.04
CA ASP A 173 -12.24 2.26 -15.94
C ASP A 173 -12.73 1.49 -14.71
N GLY A 174 -13.65 2.11 -13.96
CA GLY A 174 -14.20 1.53 -12.73
C GLY A 174 -13.37 1.77 -11.47
N VAL A 175 -12.20 2.44 -11.56
CA VAL A 175 -11.48 2.98 -10.42
C VAL A 175 -11.71 4.48 -10.36
N ILE A 176 -12.17 4.98 -9.23
CA ILE A 176 -12.40 6.41 -9.03
C ILE A 176 -11.64 6.91 -7.80
N LYS A 177 -11.03 8.09 -7.89
CA LYS A 177 -10.54 8.80 -6.71
C LYS A 177 -11.75 9.41 -6.01
N LYS A 178 -11.91 9.13 -4.73
CA LYS A 178 -12.92 9.79 -3.91
C LYS A 178 -12.41 11.18 -3.53
N GLU A 179 -13.32 12.15 -3.52
CA GLU A 179 -13.08 13.49 -2.96
C GLU A 179 -13.77 13.56 -1.61
N GLU A 180 -13.12 14.17 -0.62
CA GLU A 180 -13.72 14.46 0.67
C GLU A 180 -14.86 15.46 0.47
N TYR A 181 -16.07 15.15 0.98
CA TYR A 181 -17.25 16.02 0.91
C TYR A 181 -17.34 16.94 2.13
#